data_91d370737a3399eb8d83320e9884ddcb
#
_entry.id   91d370737a3399eb8d83320e9884ddcb
#
_cell.length_a   1.000
_cell.length_b   1.000
_cell.length_c   1.000
_cell.angle_alpha   90.00
_cell.angle_beta   90.00
_cell.angle_gamma   90.00
#
_symmetry.space_group_name_H-M   'P 1'
#
loop_
_entity.id
_entity.type
_entity.pdbx_description
1 polymer ?
#
loop_
_entity_poly.entity_id
_entity_poly.type
_entity_poly.pdbx_seq_one_letter_code
_entity_poly.pdbx_strand_id
1 'polypeptide(L)'
;MRIWAYPGKNYRYSGVLEWARELGRVLIGRGNPVSDNASRSLSGLKILVVDDSKTIRRTAETLLSKEGCQVFTAIDGFDALSKIADHQPDLIFVDIMMPRLDGYQTCSLIKHNKVFRETPVIMLSSKDGLFDRARGRIVGSEQYLTKPFTKDELLGAISNQIN
;
A
#
# COMPACT_ATOMS: atom_id res chain seq x y z
N MET A 1 29.43 17.93 -12.41
CA MET A 1 28.21 17.12 -12.45
C MET A 1 27.39 17.43 -11.20
N ARG A 2 26.37 18.27 -11.30
CA ARG A 2 25.59 18.69 -10.13
C ARG A 2 24.49 17.67 -9.89
N ILE A 3 24.58 16.94 -8.78
CA ILE A 3 23.54 16.05 -8.29
C ILE A 3 22.44 16.95 -7.72
N TRP A 4 21.31 17.05 -8.41
CA TRP A 4 20.11 17.68 -7.88
C TRP A 4 19.50 16.75 -6.83
N ALA A 5 19.79 17.03 -5.56
CA ALA A 5 19.04 16.43 -4.48
C ALA A 5 17.63 17.03 -4.48
N TYR A 6 16.63 16.25 -4.84
CA TYR A 6 15.23 16.64 -4.72
C TYR A 6 14.82 16.67 -3.24
N PRO A 7 14.30 17.79 -2.72
CA PRO A 7 13.90 17.91 -1.30
C PRO A 7 12.59 17.21 -0.96
N GLY A 8 12.12 16.25 -1.76
CA GLY A 8 10.83 15.57 -1.55
C GLY A 8 10.91 14.13 -1.07
N LYS A 9 12.10 13.50 -1.02
CA LYS A 9 12.21 12.06 -0.76
C LYS A 9 12.02 11.66 0.72
N ASN A 10 12.11 12.57 1.67
CA ASN A 10 12.12 12.23 3.09
C ASN A 10 10.79 12.50 3.82
N TYR A 11 9.84 13.17 3.20
CA TYR A 11 8.62 13.59 3.90
C TYR A 11 7.60 12.48 4.14
N ARG A 12 7.57 11.43 3.31
CA ARG A 12 6.57 10.36 3.46
C ARG A 12 6.96 9.30 4.50
N TYR A 13 8.26 9.05 4.64
CA TYR A 13 8.74 8.07 5.62
C TYR A 13 9.17 8.71 6.94
N SER A 14 9.61 9.97 6.92
CA SER A 14 9.98 10.68 8.14
C SER A 14 8.79 10.96 9.05
N GLY A 15 7.62 11.30 8.50
CA GLY A 15 6.41 11.50 9.28
C GLY A 15 5.93 10.23 9.98
N VAL A 16 5.99 9.08 9.31
CA VAL A 16 5.61 7.79 9.91
C VAL A 16 6.65 7.32 10.93
N LEU A 17 7.94 7.54 10.67
CA LEU A 17 9.02 7.20 11.61
C LEU A 17 9.09 8.15 12.80
N GLU A 18 8.80 9.42 12.60
CA GLU A 18 8.79 10.43 13.66
C GLU A 18 7.60 10.24 14.59
N TRP A 19 6.44 9.93 14.02
CA TRP A 19 5.24 9.55 14.76
C TRP A 19 5.44 8.25 15.55
N ALA A 20 6.10 7.23 14.97
CA ALA A 20 6.43 5.99 15.68
C ALA A 20 7.46 6.22 16.81
N ARG A 21 8.38 7.17 16.66
CA ARG A 21 9.32 7.56 17.70
C ARG A 21 8.64 8.35 18.83
N GLU A 22 7.68 9.21 18.51
CA GLU A 22 6.94 9.98 19.49
C GLU A 22 6.02 9.09 20.34
N LEU A 23 5.35 8.12 19.74
CA LEU A 23 4.58 7.11 20.49
C LEU A 23 5.48 6.23 21.37
N GLY A 24 6.68 5.91 20.92
CA GLY A 24 7.66 5.15 21.73
C GLY A 24 8.10 5.92 22.96
N ARG A 25 8.17 7.24 22.95
CA ARG A 25 8.52 8.07 24.11
C ARG A 25 7.40 8.19 25.13
N VAL A 26 6.15 8.21 24.68
CA VAL A 26 4.97 8.30 25.56
C VAL A 26 4.71 6.98 26.29
N LEU A 27 5.12 5.84 25.73
CA LEU A 27 4.86 4.51 26.30
C LEU A 27 5.97 3.98 27.24
N ILE A 28 7.10 4.66 27.39
CA ILE A 28 8.20 4.25 28.30
C ILE A 28 7.98 4.70 29.75
N GLY A 29 6.80 5.20 30.08
CA GLY A 29 6.41 5.58 31.43
C GLY A 29 5.44 4.60 32.07
N ARG A 30 5.94 3.48 32.61
CA ARG A 30 5.40 2.51 33.60
C ARG A 30 5.17 1.08 33.07
N GLY A 31 6.07 0.23 33.48
CA GLY A 31 5.98 -1.13 34.04
C GLY A 31 5.05 -2.16 33.44
N ASN A 32 5.57 -3.08 32.77
CA ASN A 32 5.58 -4.56 32.79
C ASN A 32 5.74 -5.11 31.37
N PRO A 33 6.61 -6.09 31.16
CA PRO A 33 6.73 -6.70 29.83
C PRO A 33 5.60 -7.73 29.67
N VAL A 34 4.52 -7.30 29.06
CA VAL A 34 3.61 -8.23 28.41
C VAL A 34 4.12 -8.38 27.00
N SER A 35 4.45 -9.60 26.61
CA SER A 35 4.82 -9.98 25.26
C SER A 35 3.62 -9.79 24.33
N ASP A 36 3.37 -8.58 23.92
CA ASP A 36 2.51 -8.28 22.79
C ASP A 36 3.40 -8.02 21.59
N ASN A 37 3.28 -8.89 20.59
CA ASN A 37 3.65 -8.55 19.23
C ASN A 37 3.09 -7.15 18.97
N ALA A 38 3.96 -6.15 18.99
CA ALA A 38 3.58 -4.78 18.72
C ALA A 38 2.99 -4.72 17.30
N SER A 39 1.69 -4.88 17.20
CA SER A 39 0.94 -4.52 16.00
C SER A 39 1.17 -3.03 15.81
N ARG A 40 2.10 -2.68 14.95
CA ARG A 40 2.32 -1.29 14.57
C ARG A 40 0.98 -0.74 14.11
N SER A 41 0.51 0.29 14.77
CA SER A 41 -0.77 0.89 14.45
C SER A 41 -0.77 1.32 12.98
N LEU A 42 -1.68 0.78 12.20
CA LEU A 42 -1.93 1.16 10.80
C LEU A 42 -2.79 2.43 10.72
N SER A 43 -3.10 3.02 11.88
CA SER A 43 -3.95 4.19 11.99
C SER A 43 -3.37 5.38 11.22
N GLY A 44 -4.21 5.98 10.39
CA GLY A 44 -3.87 7.13 9.56
C GLY A 44 -3.15 6.82 8.25
N LEU A 45 -2.78 5.56 7.99
CA LEU A 45 -2.21 5.20 6.68
C LEU A 45 -3.25 5.38 5.58
N LYS A 46 -2.83 6.05 4.51
CA LYS A 46 -3.62 6.25 3.29
C LYS A 46 -3.40 5.07 2.35
N ILE A 47 -4.43 4.30 2.14
CA ILE A 47 -4.38 3.11 1.30
C ILE A 47 -5.36 3.26 0.14
N LEU A 48 -4.88 3.05 -1.08
CA LEU A 48 -5.70 2.98 -2.27
C LEU A 48 -5.92 1.52 -2.66
N VAL A 49 -7.18 1.14 -2.88
CA VAL A 49 -7.57 -0.19 -3.38
C VAL A 49 -8.18 -0.06 -4.76
N VAL A 50 -7.53 -0.65 -5.75
CA VAL A 50 -7.94 -0.60 -7.15
C VAL A 50 -8.40 -1.98 -7.60
N ASP A 51 -9.69 -2.13 -7.85
CA ASP A 51 -10.30 -3.39 -8.30
C ASP A 51 -11.62 -3.05 -9.01
N ASP A 52 -11.96 -3.69 -10.12
CA ASP A 52 -13.23 -3.48 -10.81
C ASP A 52 -14.41 -4.12 -10.05
N SER A 53 -14.15 -5.11 -9.19
CA SER A 53 -15.15 -5.74 -8.33
C SER A 53 -15.52 -4.85 -7.15
N LYS A 54 -16.77 -4.39 -7.11
CA LYS A 54 -17.31 -3.63 -5.97
C LYS A 54 -17.24 -4.42 -4.65
N THR A 55 -17.41 -5.74 -4.71
CA THR A 55 -17.34 -6.60 -3.52
C THR A 55 -15.93 -6.60 -2.93
N ILE A 56 -14.91 -6.78 -3.76
CA ILE A 56 -13.51 -6.76 -3.30
C ILE A 56 -13.16 -5.40 -2.70
N ARG A 57 -13.49 -4.31 -3.38
CA ARG A 57 -13.24 -2.96 -2.86
C ARG A 57 -13.88 -2.74 -1.50
N ARG A 58 -15.17 -3.09 -1.33
CA ARG A 58 -15.89 -2.95 -0.05
C ARG A 58 -15.31 -3.83 1.06
N THR A 59 -14.93 -5.06 0.72
CA THR A 59 -14.30 -5.96 1.70
C THR A 59 -12.98 -5.38 2.20
N ALA A 60 -12.10 -4.99 1.30
CA ALA A 60 -10.82 -4.38 1.67
C ALA A 60 -11.02 -3.07 2.47
N GLU A 61 -11.89 -2.18 2.01
CA GLU A 61 -12.24 -0.94 2.70
C GLU A 61 -12.73 -1.19 4.13
N THR A 62 -13.66 -2.14 4.30
CA THR A 62 -14.21 -2.49 5.62
C THR A 62 -13.13 -3.03 6.55
N LEU A 63 -12.29 -3.92 6.06
CA LEU A 63 -11.22 -4.53 6.86
C LEU A 63 -10.17 -3.50 7.28
N LEU A 64 -9.71 -2.67 6.35
CA LEU A 64 -8.65 -1.70 6.58
C LEU A 64 -9.13 -0.50 7.42
N SER A 65 -10.37 -0.04 7.21
CA SER A 65 -10.94 1.05 7.99
C SER A 65 -11.11 0.68 9.47
N LYS A 66 -11.41 -0.59 9.78
CA LYS A 66 -11.46 -1.09 11.16
C LYS A 66 -10.10 -1.03 11.87
N GLU A 67 -9.01 -1.06 11.13
CA GLU A 67 -7.64 -0.91 11.66
C GLU A 67 -7.17 0.57 11.68
N GLY A 68 -8.07 1.49 11.38
CA GLY A 68 -7.79 2.93 11.42
C GLY A 68 -7.16 3.51 10.15
N CYS A 69 -7.07 2.74 9.06
CA CYS A 69 -6.57 3.24 7.78
C CYS A 69 -7.56 4.22 7.14
N GLN A 70 -7.02 5.21 6.43
CA GLN A 70 -7.76 6.00 5.46
C GLN A 70 -7.79 5.26 4.11
N VAL A 71 -8.96 4.75 3.71
CA VAL A 71 -9.07 3.93 2.51
C VAL A 71 -9.75 4.70 1.40
N PHE A 72 -9.09 4.73 0.24
CA PHE A 72 -9.62 5.22 -1.02
C PHE A 72 -9.82 4.05 -1.96
N THR A 73 -10.83 4.09 -2.80
CA THR A 73 -11.08 3.01 -3.76
C THR A 73 -11.14 3.55 -5.17
N ALA A 74 -10.66 2.78 -6.14
CA ALA A 74 -10.72 3.08 -7.56
C ALA A 74 -11.28 1.88 -8.33
N ILE A 75 -12.01 2.14 -9.41
CA ILE A 75 -12.69 1.10 -10.19
C ILE A 75 -11.84 0.57 -11.35
N ASP A 76 -10.84 1.31 -11.76
CA ASP A 76 -9.92 0.94 -12.84
C ASP A 76 -8.59 1.71 -12.72
N GLY A 77 -7.65 1.42 -13.63
CA GLY A 77 -6.33 2.05 -13.61
C GLY A 77 -6.34 3.56 -13.86
N PHE A 78 -7.26 4.08 -14.66
CA PHE A 78 -7.37 5.52 -14.91
C PHE A 78 -7.90 6.27 -13.68
N ASP A 79 -8.95 5.74 -13.06
CA ASP A 79 -9.47 6.25 -11.78
C ASP A 79 -8.39 6.19 -10.69
N ALA A 80 -7.60 5.12 -10.67
CA ALA A 80 -6.47 4.98 -9.76
C ALA A 80 -5.44 6.10 -9.93
N LEU A 81 -5.02 6.40 -11.14
CA LEU A 81 -4.03 7.46 -11.40
C LEU A 81 -4.52 8.83 -10.94
N SER A 82 -5.80 9.14 -11.15
CA SER A 82 -6.42 10.37 -10.63
C SER A 82 -6.39 10.41 -9.11
N LYS A 83 -6.82 9.35 -8.43
CA LYS A 83 -6.86 9.28 -6.97
C LYS A 83 -5.47 9.26 -6.33
N ILE A 84 -4.47 8.70 -6.99
CA ILE A 84 -3.07 8.78 -6.55
C ILE A 84 -2.59 10.23 -6.53
N ALA A 85 -2.91 10.99 -7.57
CA ALA A 85 -2.54 12.41 -7.63
C ALA A 85 -3.23 13.23 -6.54
N ASP A 86 -4.52 12.99 -6.30
CA ASP A 86 -5.33 13.76 -5.36
C ASP A 86 -5.01 13.41 -3.89
N HIS A 87 -4.87 12.14 -3.56
CA HIS A 87 -4.79 11.65 -2.18
C HIS A 87 -3.39 11.27 -1.73
N GLN A 88 -2.48 11.00 -2.67
CA GLN A 88 -1.11 10.58 -2.40
C GLN A 88 -1.06 9.43 -1.38
N PRO A 89 -1.52 8.22 -1.73
CA PRO A 89 -1.57 7.08 -0.83
C PRO A 89 -0.17 6.63 -0.42
N ASP A 90 -0.08 6.06 0.77
CA ASP A 90 1.14 5.48 1.31
C ASP A 90 1.39 4.05 0.77
N LEU A 91 0.33 3.38 0.33
CA LEU A 91 0.36 2.05 -0.25
C LEU A 91 -0.82 1.83 -1.20
N ILE A 92 -0.60 1.07 -2.26
CA ILE A 92 -1.61 0.81 -3.30
C ILE A 92 -1.77 -0.69 -3.51
N PHE A 93 -3.02 -1.17 -3.42
CA PHE A 93 -3.41 -2.50 -3.90
C PHE A 93 -4.01 -2.37 -5.29
N VAL A 94 -3.56 -3.18 -6.24
CA VAL A 94 -4.02 -3.13 -7.63
C VAL A 94 -4.40 -4.52 -8.12
N ASP A 95 -5.65 -4.69 -8.54
CA ASP A 95 -6.08 -5.90 -9.24
C ASP A 95 -5.38 -6.04 -10.60
N ILE A 96 -4.93 -7.25 -10.91
CA ILE A 96 -4.28 -7.55 -12.20
C ILE A 96 -5.27 -7.48 -13.34
N MET A 97 -6.44 -8.08 -13.16
CA MET A 97 -7.44 -8.26 -14.22
C MET A 97 -8.47 -7.13 -14.20
N MET A 98 -8.19 -6.05 -14.92
CA MET A 98 -9.11 -4.93 -15.08
C MET A 98 -9.28 -4.58 -16.56
N PRO A 99 -10.45 -4.06 -16.97
CA PRO A 99 -10.68 -3.61 -18.34
C PRO A 99 -9.87 -2.35 -18.66
N ARG A 100 -9.54 -2.14 -19.92
CA ARG A 100 -8.84 -0.99 -20.51
C ARG A 100 -7.37 -0.85 -20.08
N LEU A 101 -7.09 -0.65 -18.81
CA LEU A 101 -5.77 -0.54 -18.21
C LEU A 101 -5.64 -1.62 -17.13
N ASP A 102 -4.89 -2.68 -17.41
CA ASP A 102 -4.69 -3.78 -16.45
C ASP A 102 -3.79 -3.37 -15.27
N GLY A 103 -3.69 -4.24 -14.28
CA GLY A 103 -2.89 -3.98 -13.08
C GLY A 103 -1.40 -3.84 -13.37
N TYR A 104 -0.86 -4.57 -14.33
CA TYR A 104 0.55 -4.45 -14.71
C TYR A 104 0.85 -3.10 -15.37
N GLN A 105 -0.02 -2.66 -16.28
CA GLN A 105 0.09 -1.36 -16.94
C GLN A 105 -0.05 -0.24 -15.92
N THR A 106 -1.02 -0.35 -15.02
CA THR A 106 -1.24 0.63 -13.94
C THR A 106 -0.01 0.73 -13.03
N CYS A 107 0.53 -0.39 -12.56
CA CYS A 107 1.73 -0.44 -11.75
C CYS A 107 2.93 0.17 -12.48
N SER A 108 3.13 -0.19 -13.75
CA SER A 108 4.21 0.36 -14.58
C SER A 108 4.12 1.89 -14.66
N LEU A 109 2.94 2.45 -14.91
CA LEU A 109 2.74 3.91 -14.96
C LEU A 109 3.04 4.58 -13.62
N ILE A 110 2.63 3.98 -12.49
CA ILE A 110 2.94 4.48 -11.15
C ILE A 110 4.46 4.49 -10.93
N LYS A 111 5.14 3.39 -11.24
CA LYS A 111 6.59 3.22 -11.01
C LYS A 111 7.47 4.09 -11.92
N HIS A 112 6.99 4.42 -13.11
CA HIS A 112 7.68 5.37 -14.01
C HIS A 112 7.42 6.84 -13.66
N ASN A 113 6.45 7.14 -12.83
CA ASN A 113 6.18 8.49 -12.38
C ASN A 113 7.16 8.90 -11.27
N LYS A 114 7.89 10.00 -11.48
CA LYS A 114 8.93 10.47 -10.54
C LYS A 114 8.40 10.80 -9.14
N VAL A 115 7.11 11.15 -9.03
CA VAL A 115 6.48 11.49 -7.74
C VAL A 115 6.04 10.25 -6.97
N PHE A 116 5.52 9.23 -7.67
CA PHE A 116 4.84 8.08 -7.06
C PHE A 116 5.62 6.78 -7.11
N ARG A 117 6.75 6.73 -7.82
CA ARG A 117 7.53 5.50 -8.00
C ARG A 117 7.97 4.81 -6.72
N GLU A 118 8.11 5.58 -5.63
CA GLU A 118 8.50 5.03 -4.31
C GLU A 118 7.29 4.51 -3.50
N THR A 119 6.06 4.77 -3.95
CA THR A 119 4.86 4.26 -3.29
C THR A 119 4.76 2.74 -3.52
N PRO A 120 4.70 1.92 -2.46
CA PRO A 120 4.58 0.48 -2.61
C PRO A 120 3.31 0.08 -3.34
N VAL A 121 3.43 -0.85 -4.28
CA VAL A 121 2.31 -1.41 -5.04
C VAL A 121 2.25 -2.91 -4.79
N ILE A 122 1.14 -3.38 -4.27
CA ILE A 122 0.83 -4.80 -4.06
C ILE A 122 -0.18 -5.24 -5.11
N MET A 123 0.18 -6.26 -5.88
CA MET A 123 -0.71 -6.79 -6.92
C MET A 123 -1.71 -7.77 -6.31
N LEU A 124 -2.98 -7.61 -6.65
CA LEU A 124 -4.05 -8.56 -6.30
C LEU A 124 -4.33 -9.47 -7.47
N SER A 125 -4.38 -10.77 -7.25
CA SER A 125 -4.66 -11.75 -8.31
C SER A 125 -5.65 -12.81 -7.85
N SER A 126 -6.43 -13.30 -8.79
CA SER A 126 -7.32 -14.47 -8.61
C SER A 126 -6.59 -15.80 -8.81
N LYS A 127 -5.31 -15.81 -9.20
CA LYS A 127 -4.55 -17.02 -9.54
C LYS A 127 -3.13 -16.97 -8.96
N ASP A 128 -2.72 -18.09 -8.37
CA ASP A 128 -1.33 -18.34 -7.93
C ASP A 128 -0.45 -18.73 -9.11
N GLY A 129 -0.14 -17.81 -10.00
CA GLY A 129 0.74 -18.05 -11.14
C GLY A 129 2.18 -17.59 -10.88
N LEU A 130 3.17 -18.47 -11.09
CA LEU A 130 4.59 -18.08 -11.12
C LEU A 130 4.85 -16.99 -12.17
N PHE A 131 4.15 -17.06 -13.30
CA PHE A 131 4.23 -16.07 -14.38
C PHE A 131 3.70 -14.70 -13.93
N ASP A 132 2.60 -14.66 -13.17
CA ASP A 132 2.02 -13.43 -12.67
C ASP A 132 2.96 -12.76 -11.67
N ARG A 133 3.61 -13.53 -10.81
CA ARG A 133 4.62 -13.03 -9.86
C ARG A 133 5.86 -12.48 -10.56
N ALA A 134 6.37 -13.19 -11.56
CA ALA A 134 7.51 -12.73 -12.36
C ALA A 134 7.19 -11.43 -13.09
N ARG A 135 6.03 -11.35 -13.74
CA ARG A 135 5.56 -10.16 -14.45
C ARG A 135 5.34 -8.98 -13.51
N GLY A 136 4.79 -9.22 -12.31
CA GLY A 136 4.64 -8.20 -11.29
C GLY A 136 5.98 -7.57 -10.87
N ARG A 137 7.01 -8.39 -10.67
CA ARG A 137 8.36 -7.91 -10.36
C ARG A 137 8.96 -7.06 -11.48
N ILE A 138 8.74 -7.44 -12.74
CA ILE A 138 9.23 -6.68 -13.90
C ILE A 138 8.65 -5.27 -13.95
N VAL A 139 7.38 -5.10 -13.59
CA VAL A 139 6.73 -3.79 -13.56
C VAL A 139 6.97 -3.02 -12.26
N GLY A 140 7.70 -3.60 -11.30
CA GLY A 140 8.13 -2.95 -10.07
C GLY A 140 7.17 -3.07 -8.91
N SER A 141 6.24 -4.05 -8.91
CA SER A 141 5.44 -4.32 -7.71
C SER A 141 6.29 -4.94 -6.61
N GLU A 142 6.03 -4.58 -5.37
CA GLU A 142 6.75 -5.06 -4.21
C GLU A 142 6.26 -6.41 -3.72
N GLN A 143 4.98 -6.68 -3.88
CA GLN A 143 4.36 -7.90 -3.39
C GLN A 143 3.15 -8.30 -4.22
N TYR A 144 2.76 -9.55 -4.03
CA TYR A 144 1.65 -10.21 -4.68
C TYR A 144 0.74 -10.85 -3.63
N LEU A 145 -0.56 -10.62 -3.73
CA LEU A 145 -1.57 -11.17 -2.82
C LEU A 145 -2.68 -11.86 -3.63
N THR A 146 -3.02 -13.10 -3.25
CA THR A 146 -4.04 -13.89 -3.95
C THR A 146 -5.45 -13.58 -3.43
N LYS A 147 -6.42 -13.47 -4.31
CA LYS A 147 -7.85 -13.37 -3.96
C LYS A 147 -8.50 -14.75 -3.93
N PRO A 148 -9.40 -15.03 -2.98
CA PRO A 148 -9.82 -14.19 -1.85
C PRO A 148 -8.73 -14.12 -0.77
N PHE A 149 -8.53 -12.94 -0.19
CA PHE A 149 -7.58 -12.72 0.90
C PHE A 149 -8.30 -12.63 2.25
N THR A 150 -7.61 -13.07 3.29
CA THR A 150 -8.03 -12.89 4.68
C THR A 150 -7.59 -11.52 5.21
N LYS A 151 -8.14 -11.13 6.36
CA LYS A 151 -7.70 -9.93 7.09
C LYS A 151 -6.20 -9.98 7.37
N ASP A 152 -5.71 -11.10 7.90
CA ASP A 152 -4.32 -11.25 8.32
C ASP A 152 -3.34 -11.19 7.13
N GLU A 153 -3.72 -11.76 6.00
CA GLU A 153 -2.93 -11.64 4.76
C GLU A 153 -2.86 -10.21 4.26
N LEU A 154 -3.97 -9.47 4.30
CA LEU A 154 -4.04 -8.08 3.89
C LEU A 154 -3.18 -7.19 4.79
N LEU A 155 -3.30 -7.35 6.11
CA LEU A 155 -2.53 -6.61 7.10
C LEU A 155 -1.03 -6.99 7.07
N GLY A 156 -0.73 -8.26 6.91
CA GLY A 156 0.64 -8.76 6.74
C GLY A 156 1.32 -8.18 5.52
N ALA A 157 0.61 -8.08 4.40
CA ALA A 157 1.12 -7.48 3.18
C ALA A 157 1.47 -5.99 3.38
N ILE A 158 0.65 -5.24 4.10
CA ILE A 158 0.94 -3.83 4.45
C ILE A 158 2.16 -3.75 5.36
N SER A 159 2.19 -4.54 6.44
CA SER A 159 3.28 -4.52 7.42
C SER A 159 4.64 -4.81 6.80
N ASN A 160 4.70 -5.67 5.79
CA ASN A 160 5.94 -5.99 5.07
C ASN A 160 6.48 -4.82 4.24
N GLN A 161 5.66 -3.83 3.91
CA GLN A 161 6.05 -2.70 3.06
C GLN A 161 6.38 -1.43 3.84
N ILE A 162 5.87 -1.30 5.06
CA ILE A 162 6.02 -0.08 5.88
C ILE A 162 7.00 -0.25 7.05
N ASN A 163 7.65 -1.42 7.14
CA ASN A 163 8.65 -1.74 8.17
C ASN A 163 10.07 -1.32 7.79
#